data_a66dde11c8b275324d15afdf37b6c5aa
#
_entry.id   a66dde11c8b275324d15afdf37b6c5aa
#
_cell.length_a   1.000
_cell.length_b   1.000
_cell.length_c   1.000
_cell.angle_alpha   90.00
_cell.angle_beta   90.00
_cell.angle_gamma   90.00
#
_symmetry.space_group_name_H-M   'P 1'
#
loop_
_entity.id
_entity.type
_entity.pdbx_description
1 polymer ?
#
loop_
_entity_poly.entity_id
_entity_poly.type
_entity_poly.pdbx_seq_one_letter_code
_entity_poly.pdbx_strand_id
1 'polypeptide(L)'
;MSRAPRLHPDGKTRCPWPGEDPLYVAYHDTEWGVPEYDDRALYEKLILDGFQAGLSWITILRKRDNFRKAFDDFQPEKIARYNEKKVHALMNDAGIVRNKAKIDGAILSAKSYLDIMEKGPGFSKLLWDFMGGRPKVNNFKTTASVPASTPLSVQISKELSSRGFKFVGPTIVYAFMQATGMVNDHLVDCHCHATCSKMQRKPRLKAK
;
A
#
# COMPACT_ATOMS: atom_id res chain seq x y z
N MET A 1 9.49 -19.40 -13.31
CA MET A 1 10.07 -18.78 -14.51
C MET A 1 10.43 -17.34 -14.18
N SER A 2 11.67 -16.93 -14.45
CA SER A 2 12.13 -15.55 -14.30
C SER A 2 11.40 -14.67 -15.32
N ARG A 3 10.61 -13.67 -14.87
CA ARG A 3 9.90 -12.76 -15.77
C ARG A 3 10.66 -11.43 -15.81
N ALA A 4 11.29 -11.16 -16.95
CA ALA A 4 11.91 -9.88 -17.28
C ALA A 4 10.84 -8.82 -17.61
N PRO A 5 11.19 -7.52 -17.61
CA PRO A 5 10.35 -6.45 -18.13
C PRO A 5 9.87 -6.73 -19.57
N ARG A 6 8.72 -6.17 -19.92
CA ARG A 6 8.09 -6.37 -21.24
C ARG A 6 7.94 -5.04 -21.98
N LEU A 7 8.23 -5.06 -23.27
CA LEU A 7 7.90 -3.97 -24.18
C LEU A 7 6.39 -4.00 -24.47
N HIS A 8 5.73 -2.87 -24.29
CA HIS A 8 4.31 -2.67 -24.58
C HIS A 8 4.12 -1.98 -25.94
N PRO A 9 2.89 -2.03 -26.53
CA PRO A 9 2.61 -1.41 -27.84
C PRO A 9 2.88 0.10 -27.92
N ASP A 10 2.86 0.80 -26.77
CA ASP A 10 3.18 2.24 -26.67
C ASP A 10 4.71 2.53 -26.64
N GLY A 11 5.55 1.52 -26.87
CA GLY A 11 7.01 1.63 -26.88
C GLY A 11 7.65 1.70 -25.48
N LYS A 12 6.89 1.58 -24.39
CA LYS A 12 7.43 1.60 -23.03
C LYS A 12 7.69 0.19 -22.52
N THR A 13 8.83 0.01 -21.87
CA THR A 13 9.14 -1.23 -21.15
C THR A 13 8.63 -1.14 -19.73
N ARG A 14 7.86 -2.14 -19.27
CA ARG A 14 7.24 -2.19 -17.92
C ARG A 14 7.59 -3.48 -17.20
N CYS A 15 7.46 -3.45 -15.88
CA CYS A 15 7.41 -4.68 -15.08
C CYS A 15 6.33 -5.61 -15.66
N PRO A 16 6.49 -6.94 -15.58
CA PRO A 16 5.56 -7.86 -16.26
C PRO A 16 4.23 -8.09 -15.53
N TRP A 17 4.10 -7.65 -14.26
CA TRP A 17 2.94 -7.96 -13.43
C TRP A 17 1.65 -7.20 -13.79
N PRO A 18 1.64 -5.95 -14.33
CA PRO A 18 0.40 -5.29 -14.72
C PRO A 18 -0.24 -5.90 -15.97
N GLY A 19 0.52 -6.70 -16.75
CA GLY A 19 0.03 -7.25 -18.02
C GLY A 19 -0.36 -6.14 -18.98
N GLU A 20 -1.52 -6.30 -19.65
CA GLU A 20 -2.05 -5.35 -20.65
C GLU A 20 -3.35 -4.67 -20.16
N ASP A 21 -3.80 -4.93 -18.93
CA ASP A 21 -5.00 -4.30 -18.38
C ASP A 21 -4.77 -2.80 -18.21
N PRO A 22 -5.58 -1.92 -18.88
CA PRO A 22 -5.32 -0.48 -18.88
C PRO A 22 -5.33 0.14 -17.47
N LEU A 23 -6.22 -0.31 -16.58
CA LEU A 23 -6.29 0.18 -15.22
C LEU A 23 -5.04 -0.23 -14.42
N TYR A 24 -4.57 -1.45 -14.63
CA TYR A 24 -3.39 -1.95 -13.92
C TYR A 24 -2.10 -1.32 -14.44
N VAL A 25 -2.01 -1.07 -15.76
CA VAL A 25 -0.91 -0.34 -16.39
C VAL A 25 -0.88 1.11 -15.89
N ALA A 26 -2.02 1.80 -15.82
CA ALA A 26 -2.09 3.15 -15.29
C ALA A 26 -1.63 3.21 -13.84
N TYR A 27 -2.08 2.30 -12.98
CA TYR A 27 -1.63 2.19 -11.59
C TYR A 27 -0.11 1.96 -11.49
N HIS A 28 0.45 1.05 -12.32
CA HIS A 28 1.88 0.81 -12.37
C HIS A 28 2.68 2.05 -12.75
N ASP A 29 2.20 2.81 -13.74
CA ASP A 29 2.93 3.94 -14.32
C ASP A 29 2.84 5.21 -13.45
N THR A 30 1.77 5.39 -12.65
CA THR A 30 1.47 6.66 -12.00
C THR A 30 1.41 6.62 -10.47
N GLU A 31 1.23 5.44 -9.88
CA GLU A 31 1.05 5.31 -8.43
C GLU A 31 2.13 4.42 -7.80
N TRP A 32 2.34 3.21 -8.32
CA TRP A 32 3.23 2.22 -7.71
C TRP A 32 4.70 2.68 -7.75
N GLY A 33 5.36 2.67 -6.59
CA GLY A 33 6.75 3.13 -6.45
C GLY A 33 6.92 4.64 -6.31
N VAL A 34 5.83 5.41 -6.36
CA VAL A 34 5.84 6.86 -6.13
C VAL A 34 5.81 7.13 -4.62
N PRO A 35 6.75 7.92 -4.06
CA PRO A 35 6.78 8.20 -2.62
C PRO A 35 5.54 8.94 -2.14
N GLU A 36 4.81 8.34 -1.20
CA GLU A 36 3.66 8.92 -0.52
C GLU A 36 4.03 9.32 0.91
N TYR A 37 3.65 10.53 1.31
CA TYR A 37 3.93 11.08 2.64
C TYR A 37 2.69 11.56 3.39
N ASP A 38 1.52 11.59 2.74
CA ASP A 38 0.29 11.97 3.41
C ASP A 38 -0.17 10.85 4.35
N ASP A 39 -0.43 11.21 5.61
CA ASP A 39 -0.83 10.26 6.66
C ASP A 39 -2.07 9.45 6.27
N ARG A 40 -3.07 10.11 5.68
CA ARG A 40 -4.35 9.50 5.34
C ARG A 40 -4.25 8.63 4.08
N ALA A 41 -3.49 9.06 3.08
CA ALA A 41 -3.23 8.27 1.87
C ALA A 41 -2.48 6.98 2.21
N LEU A 42 -1.49 7.06 3.11
CA LEU A 42 -0.77 5.89 3.63
C LEU A 42 -1.72 4.96 4.41
N TYR A 43 -2.63 5.52 5.23
CA TYR A 43 -3.62 4.72 5.95
C TYR A 43 -4.59 4.01 5.00
N GLU A 44 -5.20 4.73 4.04
CA GLU A 44 -6.07 4.15 3.00
C GLU A 44 -5.37 2.98 2.31
N LYS A 45 -4.13 3.21 1.85
CA LYS A 45 -3.36 2.19 1.14
C LYS A 45 -3.10 0.96 2.00
N LEU A 46 -2.72 1.14 3.27
CA LEU A 46 -2.48 0.02 4.18
C LEU A 46 -3.74 -0.83 4.42
N ILE A 47 -4.90 -0.19 4.57
CA ILE A 47 -6.17 -0.91 4.74
C ILE A 47 -6.53 -1.68 3.46
N LEU A 48 -6.36 -1.07 2.28
CA LEU A 48 -6.60 -1.74 0.99
C LEU A 48 -5.66 -2.93 0.77
N ASP A 49 -4.38 -2.82 1.14
CA ASP A 49 -3.42 -3.93 1.09
C ASP A 49 -3.81 -5.05 2.08
N GLY A 50 -4.34 -4.71 3.24
CA GLY A 50 -4.93 -5.67 4.17
C GLY A 50 -6.11 -6.43 3.55
N PHE A 51 -6.99 -5.73 2.82
CA PHE A 51 -8.09 -6.38 2.08
C PHE A 51 -7.59 -7.24 0.92
N GLN A 52 -6.43 -6.95 0.35
CA GLN A 52 -5.80 -7.78 -0.69
C GLN A 52 -5.35 -9.14 -0.17
N ALA A 53 -5.06 -9.33 1.10
CA ALA A 53 -4.55 -10.59 1.64
C ALA A 53 -5.36 -11.81 1.12
N GLY A 54 -4.68 -12.73 0.41
CA GLY A 54 -5.29 -13.87 -0.27
C GLY A 54 -5.95 -13.58 -1.63
N LEU A 55 -5.83 -12.35 -2.16
CA LEU A 55 -6.38 -11.92 -3.44
C LEU A 55 -5.30 -11.25 -4.31
N SER A 56 -5.62 -10.98 -5.58
CA SER A 56 -4.77 -10.17 -6.44
C SER A 56 -5.02 -8.67 -6.24
N TRP A 57 -3.97 -7.83 -6.39
CA TRP A 57 -4.14 -6.39 -6.27
C TRP A 57 -5.13 -5.80 -7.28
N ILE A 58 -5.15 -6.30 -8.51
CA ILE A 58 -6.13 -5.83 -9.52
C ILE A 58 -7.58 -6.01 -9.06
N THR A 59 -7.88 -7.03 -8.25
CA THR A 59 -9.21 -7.22 -7.66
C THR A 59 -9.58 -6.07 -6.73
N ILE A 60 -8.64 -5.63 -5.91
CA ILE A 60 -8.83 -4.49 -5.00
C ILE A 60 -8.87 -3.18 -5.79
N LEU A 61 -7.97 -3.01 -6.74
CA LEU A 61 -7.88 -1.81 -7.56
C LEU A 61 -9.19 -1.52 -8.31
N ARG A 62 -9.82 -2.55 -8.90
CA ARG A 62 -11.13 -2.43 -9.55
C ARG A 62 -12.28 -2.07 -8.60
N LYS A 63 -12.12 -2.37 -7.32
CA LYS A 63 -13.10 -2.10 -6.27
C LYS A 63 -12.77 -0.84 -5.45
N ARG A 64 -11.65 -0.17 -5.72
CA ARG A 64 -11.12 0.92 -4.88
C ARG A 64 -12.12 2.04 -4.65
N ASP A 65 -12.81 2.49 -5.69
CA ASP A 65 -13.80 3.56 -5.56
C ASP A 65 -15.05 3.12 -4.77
N ASN A 66 -15.43 1.84 -4.88
CA ASN A 66 -16.49 1.27 -4.05
C ASN A 66 -16.03 1.16 -2.59
N PHE A 67 -14.78 0.77 -2.34
CA PHE A 67 -14.20 0.79 -0.99
C PHE A 67 -14.21 2.20 -0.40
N ARG A 68 -13.83 3.24 -1.16
CA ARG A 68 -13.89 4.63 -0.70
C ARG A 68 -15.31 5.01 -0.27
N LYS A 69 -16.31 4.74 -1.12
CA LYS A 69 -17.72 5.01 -0.79
C LYS A 69 -18.18 4.22 0.44
N ALA A 70 -17.88 2.93 0.51
CA ALA A 70 -18.31 2.04 1.59
C ALA A 70 -17.67 2.38 2.95
N PHE A 71 -16.41 2.82 2.94
CA PHE A 71 -15.61 3.15 4.13
C PHE A 71 -15.48 4.66 4.37
N ASP A 72 -16.47 5.47 3.92
CA ASP A 72 -16.55 6.91 4.19
C ASP A 72 -15.25 7.65 3.81
N ASP A 73 -14.73 7.40 2.59
CA ASP A 73 -13.46 7.92 2.06
C ASP A 73 -12.25 7.64 2.95
N PHE A 74 -12.25 6.50 3.60
CA PHE A 74 -11.23 6.10 4.57
C PHE A 74 -10.96 7.14 5.65
N GLN A 75 -11.99 7.85 6.12
CA GLN A 75 -11.91 8.75 7.27
C GLN A 75 -11.78 7.92 8.56
N PRO A 76 -10.61 7.92 9.22
CA PRO A 76 -10.36 7.03 10.35
C PRO A 76 -11.32 7.28 11.52
N GLU A 77 -11.70 8.55 11.71
CA GLU A 77 -12.62 8.97 12.77
C GLU A 77 -14.02 8.37 12.60
N LYS A 78 -14.46 8.18 11.36
CA LYS A 78 -15.74 7.52 11.04
C LYS A 78 -15.60 6.01 11.18
N ILE A 79 -14.56 5.43 10.59
CA ILE A 79 -14.34 3.97 10.59
C ILE A 79 -14.21 3.45 12.04
N ALA A 80 -13.48 4.16 12.90
CA ALA A 80 -13.29 3.78 14.31
C ALA A 80 -14.60 3.69 15.10
N ARG A 81 -15.68 4.32 14.62
CA ARG A 81 -17.02 4.37 15.25
C ARG A 81 -18.03 3.42 14.59
N TYR A 82 -17.63 2.61 13.62
CA TYR A 82 -18.55 1.68 12.97
C TYR A 82 -19.14 0.71 14.00
N ASN A 83 -20.44 0.55 13.94
CA ASN A 83 -21.22 -0.35 14.78
C ASN A 83 -21.66 -1.60 13.98
N GLU A 84 -22.30 -2.55 14.64
CA GLU A 84 -22.79 -3.79 14.04
C GLU A 84 -23.71 -3.55 12.84
N LYS A 85 -24.53 -2.50 12.85
CA LYS A 85 -25.40 -2.15 11.70
C LYS A 85 -24.56 -1.79 10.48
N LYS A 86 -23.48 -0.99 10.65
CA LYS A 86 -22.56 -0.64 9.55
C LYS A 86 -21.78 -1.85 9.07
N VAL A 87 -21.28 -2.68 9.99
CA VAL A 87 -20.57 -3.94 9.65
C VAL A 87 -21.49 -4.86 8.84
N HIS A 88 -22.75 -5.03 9.24
CA HIS A 88 -23.74 -5.81 8.48
C HIS A 88 -23.96 -5.23 7.08
N ALA A 89 -24.08 -3.92 6.95
CA ALA A 89 -24.21 -3.25 5.66
C ALA A 89 -23.00 -3.52 4.75
N LEU A 90 -21.77 -3.41 5.29
CA LEU A 90 -20.53 -3.72 4.56
C LEU A 90 -20.45 -5.19 4.13
N MET A 91 -20.94 -6.13 4.97
CA MET A 91 -20.99 -7.56 4.63
C MET A 91 -21.99 -7.87 3.50
N ASN A 92 -22.96 -7.00 3.26
CA ASN A 92 -23.93 -7.13 2.17
C ASN A 92 -23.55 -6.32 0.92
N ASP A 93 -22.48 -5.51 0.97
CA ASP A 93 -22.03 -4.72 -0.17
C ASP A 93 -21.16 -5.56 -1.13
N ALA A 94 -21.71 -5.93 -2.29
CA ALA A 94 -20.97 -6.65 -3.35
C ALA A 94 -19.86 -5.79 -4.01
N GLY A 95 -19.87 -4.49 -3.81
CA GLY A 95 -18.85 -3.58 -4.31
C GLY A 95 -17.49 -3.75 -3.65
N ILE A 96 -17.43 -4.33 -2.45
CA ILE A 96 -16.20 -4.56 -1.70
C ILE A 96 -15.90 -6.05 -1.51
N VAL A 97 -14.78 -6.36 -0.86
CA VAL A 97 -14.49 -7.73 -0.39
C VAL A 97 -15.22 -7.97 0.93
N ARG A 98 -16.25 -8.81 0.88
CA ARG A 98 -17.11 -9.14 2.03
C ARG A 98 -16.42 -10.17 2.94
N ASN A 99 -15.64 -9.67 3.88
CA ASN A 99 -14.94 -10.49 4.87
C ASN A 99 -15.02 -9.80 6.24
N LYS A 100 -15.77 -10.40 7.17
CA LYS A 100 -16.01 -9.81 8.49
C LYS A 100 -14.72 -9.52 9.24
N ALA A 101 -13.77 -10.47 9.25
CA ALA A 101 -12.51 -10.28 9.95
C ALA A 101 -11.70 -9.10 9.40
N LYS A 102 -11.73 -8.87 8.07
CA LYS A 102 -11.03 -7.72 7.44
C LYS A 102 -11.75 -6.40 7.75
N ILE A 103 -13.09 -6.39 7.79
CA ILE A 103 -13.88 -5.22 8.17
C ILE A 103 -13.61 -4.86 9.64
N ASP A 104 -13.69 -5.83 10.55
CA ASP A 104 -13.36 -5.63 11.98
C ASP A 104 -11.90 -5.18 12.15
N GLY A 105 -10.99 -5.77 11.35
CA GLY A 105 -9.59 -5.38 11.32
C GLY A 105 -9.37 -3.93 10.87
N ALA A 106 -10.14 -3.44 9.90
CA ALA A 106 -10.10 -2.04 9.47
C ALA A 106 -10.56 -1.10 10.58
N ILE A 107 -11.60 -1.48 11.35
CA ILE A 107 -12.09 -0.69 12.50
C ILE A 107 -11.01 -0.61 13.60
N LEU A 108 -10.36 -1.72 13.92
CA LEU A 108 -9.26 -1.74 14.90
C LEU A 108 -8.07 -0.91 14.43
N SER A 109 -7.70 -1.04 13.15
CA SER A 109 -6.62 -0.26 12.55
C SER A 109 -6.92 1.23 12.52
N ALA A 110 -8.18 1.64 12.35
CA ALA A 110 -8.59 3.04 12.45
C ALA A 110 -8.35 3.62 13.85
N LYS A 111 -8.71 2.87 14.88
CA LYS A 111 -8.47 3.27 16.28
C LYS A 111 -6.97 3.41 16.55
N SER A 112 -6.17 2.45 16.09
CA SER A 112 -4.71 2.50 16.24
C SER A 112 -4.07 3.67 15.48
N TYR A 113 -4.57 3.99 14.29
CA TYR A 113 -4.13 5.15 13.53
C TYR A 113 -4.40 6.45 14.29
N LEU A 114 -5.62 6.62 14.83
CA LEU A 114 -5.99 7.81 15.60
C LEU A 114 -5.12 7.97 16.87
N ASP A 115 -4.82 6.88 17.54
CA ASP A 115 -3.91 6.90 18.70
C ASP A 115 -2.49 7.36 18.32
N ILE A 116 -1.97 6.94 17.16
CA ILE A 116 -0.69 7.40 16.63
C ILE A 116 -0.73 8.89 16.28
N MET A 117 -1.83 9.36 15.70
CA MET A 117 -1.98 10.79 15.33
C MET A 117 -2.10 11.69 16.54
N GLU A 118 -2.78 11.22 17.59
CA GLU A 118 -3.03 12.00 18.83
C GLU A 118 -1.81 12.00 19.76
N LYS A 119 -1.20 10.83 19.99
CA LYS A 119 -0.18 10.62 21.02
C LYS A 119 1.21 10.37 20.47
N GLY A 120 1.34 10.18 19.16
CA GLY A 120 2.57 9.81 18.50
C GLY A 120 3.10 10.89 17.55
N PRO A 121 4.07 10.51 16.72
CA PRO A 121 4.73 11.43 15.78
C PRO A 121 3.90 11.73 14.52
N GLY A 122 2.75 11.06 14.33
CA GLY A 122 2.02 10.97 13.07
C GLY A 122 2.34 9.68 12.31
N PHE A 123 1.40 9.22 11.50
CA PHE A 123 1.49 7.90 10.86
C PHE A 123 2.57 7.83 9.78
N SER A 124 2.66 8.86 8.95
CA SER A 124 3.71 9.01 7.94
C SER A 124 5.10 9.01 8.58
N LYS A 125 5.28 9.84 9.61
CA LYS A 125 6.58 9.92 10.28
C LYS A 125 6.96 8.59 10.93
N LEU A 126 6.02 7.91 11.60
CA LEU A 126 6.26 6.59 12.18
C LEU A 126 6.81 5.61 11.13
N LEU A 127 6.18 5.56 9.95
CA LEU A 127 6.58 4.64 8.89
C LEU A 127 7.91 5.04 8.23
N TRP A 128 8.08 6.32 7.91
CA TRP A 128 9.28 6.82 7.25
C TRP A 128 10.52 6.82 8.14
N ASP A 129 10.36 6.89 9.46
CA ASP A 129 11.50 6.77 10.40
C ASP A 129 12.18 5.40 10.27
N PHE A 130 11.46 4.32 9.99
CA PHE A 130 12.05 3.01 9.67
C PHE A 130 12.92 3.04 8.41
N MET A 131 12.64 3.95 7.50
CA MET A 131 13.39 4.15 6.25
C MET A 131 14.54 5.17 6.41
N GLY A 132 14.73 5.74 7.59
CA GLY A 132 15.64 6.87 7.79
C GLY A 132 15.18 8.12 7.02
N GLY A 133 13.87 8.29 6.83
CA GLY A 133 13.24 9.41 6.14
C GLY A 133 13.45 9.44 4.62
N ARG A 134 13.98 8.37 4.03
CA ARG A 134 14.31 8.31 2.59
C ARG A 134 13.87 6.99 1.96
N PRO A 135 13.33 7.03 0.73
CA PRO A 135 13.08 5.84 -0.04
C PRO A 135 14.36 5.06 -0.36
N LYS A 136 14.22 3.76 -0.53
CA LYS A 136 15.30 2.87 -0.98
C LYS A 136 15.10 2.49 -2.44
N VAL A 137 16.12 2.68 -3.27
CA VAL A 137 16.15 2.18 -4.65
C VAL A 137 16.76 0.79 -4.68
N ASN A 138 16.02 -0.19 -5.17
CA ASN A 138 16.50 -1.53 -5.47
C ASN A 138 16.78 -1.67 -6.99
N ASN A 139 17.65 -2.61 -7.36
CA ASN A 139 18.08 -2.81 -8.75
C ASN A 139 17.79 -4.24 -9.22
N PHE A 140 16.53 -4.67 -9.08
CA PHE A 140 16.11 -5.99 -9.52
C PHE A 140 15.98 -6.05 -11.05
N LYS A 141 16.51 -7.12 -11.66
CA LYS A 141 16.41 -7.36 -13.11
C LYS A 141 15.19 -8.21 -13.48
N THR A 142 14.69 -9.00 -12.55
CA THR A 142 13.56 -9.92 -12.77
C THR A 142 12.64 -9.96 -11.56
N THR A 143 11.38 -10.33 -11.77
CA THR A 143 10.43 -10.50 -10.67
C THR A 143 10.82 -11.60 -9.68
N ALA A 144 11.56 -12.60 -10.13
CA ALA A 144 12.05 -13.66 -9.25
C ALA A 144 13.08 -13.18 -8.22
N SER A 145 13.74 -12.05 -8.50
CA SER A 145 14.71 -11.44 -7.57
C SER A 145 14.06 -10.58 -6.50
N VAL A 146 12.79 -10.19 -6.69
CA VAL A 146 12.05 -9.38 -5.72
C VAL A 146 11.60 -10.26 -4.56
N PRO A 147 12.00 -9.97 -3.32
CA PRO A 147 11.61 -10.79 -2.18
C PRO A 147 10.13 -10.60 -1.83
N ALA A 148 9.51 -11.61 -1.24
CA ALA A 148 8.15 -11.51 -0.71
C ALA A 148 8.07 -10.65 0.58
N SER A 149 9.17 -10.56 1.32
CA SER A 149 9.33 -9.74 2.53
C SER A 149 10.80 -9.46 2.79
N THR A 150 11.09 -8.48 3.63
CA THR A 150 12.45 -8.09 4.02
C THR A 150 12.56 -8.01 5.55
N PRO A 151 13.77 -8.01 6.14
CA PRO A 151 13.92 -7.74 7.57
C PRO A 151 13.23 -6.45 8.02
N LEU A 152 13.26 -5.41 7.17
CA LEU A 152 12.61 -4.15 7.47
C LEU A 152 11.08 -4.25 7.44
N SER A 153 10.49 -4.94 6.45
CA SER A 153 9.04 -5.17 6.44
C SER A 153 8.57 -6.02 7.62
N VAL A 154 9.42 -6.92 8.12
CA VAL A 154 9.16 -7.67 9.36
C VAL A 154 9.14 -6.75 10.58
N GLN A 155 10.07 -5.80 10.67
CA GLN A 155 10.13 -4.83 11.78
C GLN A 155 8.90 -3.92 11.76
N ILE A 156 8.56 -3.33 10.61
CA ILE A 156 7.36 -2.49 10.45
C ILE A 156 6.08 -3.29 10.76
N SER A 157 5.99 -4.53 10.28
CA SER A 157 4.87 -5.43 10.57
C SER A 157 4.70 -5.66 12.08
N LYS A 158 5.78 -5.92 12.80
CA LYS A 158 5.76 -6.10 14.26
C LYS A 158 5.31 -4.82 14.97
N GLU A 159 5.83 -3.67 14.57
CA GLU A 159 5.45 -2.37 15.15
C GLU A 159 3.97 -2.08 14.93
N LEU A 160 3.47 -2.21 13.70
CA LEU A 160 2.06 -2.00 13.39
C LEU A 160 1.16 -2.99 14.16
N SER A 161 1.55 -4.26 14.22
CA SER A 161 0.79 -5.29 14.94
C SER A 161 0.74 -5.03 16.45
N SER A 162 1.85 -4.59 17.06
CA SER A 162 1.92 -4.25 18.48
C SER A 162 1.02 -3.07 18.86
N ARG A 163 0.80 -2.16 17.91
CA ARG A 163 -0.12 -1.01 18.06
C ARG A 163 -1.58 -1.38 17.78
N GLY A 164 -1.88 -2.62 17.37
CA GLY A 164 -3.25 -3.10 17.17
C GLY A 164 -3.72 -3.12 15.72
N PHE A 165 -2.89 -2.74 14.74
CA PHE A 165 -3.23 -2.91 13.32
C PHE A 165 -3.43 -4.38 12.97
N LYS A 166 -4.36 -4.66 12.05
CA LYS A 166 -4.70 -5.99 11.58
C LYS A 166 -4.39 -6.15 10.10
N PHE A 167 -4.12 -7.38 9.68
CA PHE A 167 -3.76 -7.72 8.30
C PHE A 167 -2.51 -6.99 7.80
N VAL A 168 -1.55 -6.79 8.68
CA VAL A 168 -0.26 -6.13 8.41
C VAL A 168 0.91 -7.11 8.51
N GLY A 169 0.74 -8.34 8.03
CA GLY A 169 1.83 -9.33 7.97
C GLY A 169 3.00 -8.86 7.09
N PRO A 170 4.22 -9.41 7.27
CA PRO A 170 5.43 -8.92 6.60
C PRO A 170 5.34 -8.82 5.08
N THR A 171 4.64 -9.75 4.42
CA THR A 171 4.43 -9.74 2.97
C THR A 171 3.50 -8.60 2.55
N ILE A 172 2.41 -8.37 3.31
CA ILE A 172 1.49 -7.25 3.04
C ILE A 172 2.21 -5.92 3.27
N VAL A 173 2.98 -5.80 4.33
CA VAL A 173 3.76 -4.59 4.61
C VAL A 173 4.80 -4.36 3.51
N TYR A 174 5.45 -5.41 2.99
CA TYR A 174 6.39 -5.20 1.89
C TYR A 174 5.69 -4.73 0.60
N ALA A 175 4.54 -5.31 0.26
CA ALA A 175 3.72 -4.83 -0.85
C ALA A 175 3.26 -3.36 -0.66
N PHE A 176 2.89 -2.99 0.57
CA PHE A 176 2.60 -1.61 0.95
C PHE A 176 3.82 -0.69 0.75
N MET A 177 5.02 -1.10 1.18
CA MET A 177 6.26 -0.33 0.98
C MET A 177 6.56 -0.11 -0.50
N GLN A 178 6.33 -1.12 -1.35
CA GLN A 178 6.47 -1.00 -2.80
C GLN A 178 5.46 -0.01 -3.38
N ALA A 179 4.20 -0.15 -3.00
CA ALA A 179 3.11 0.66 -3.54
C ALA A 179 3.20 2.14 -3.14
N THR A 180 3.72 2.43 -1.94
CA THR A 180 3.88 3.79 -1.41
C THR A 180 5.27 4.38 -1.65
N GLY A 181 6.07 3.75 -2.50
CA GLY A 181 7.39 4.23 -2.88
C GLY A 181 8.41 4.31 -1.74
N MET A 182 8.16 3.64 -0.60
CA MET A 182 9.19 3.44 0.42
C MET A 182 10.36 2.65 -0.14
N VAL A 183 10.07 1.73 -1.06
CA VAL A 183 11.06 1.06 -1.90
C VAL A 183 10.69 1.24 -3.36
N ASN A 184 11.68 1.49 -4.22
CA ASN A 184 11.51 1.43 -5.66
C ASN A 184 11.92 0.04 -6.14
N ASP A 185 10.93 -0.79 -6.41
CA ASP A 185 11.09 -2.16 -6.91
C ASP A 185 10.67 -2.32 -8.38
N HIS A 186 10.49 -1.19 -9.10
CA HIS A 186 10.47 -1.29 -10.55
C HIS A 186 11.74 -1.98 -11.03
N LEU A 187 11.61 -2.91 -11.95
CA LEU A 187 12.77 -3.59 -12.54
C LEU A 187 13.63 -2.58 -13.28
N VAL A 188 14.95 -2.76 -13.30
CA VAL A 188 15.91 -1.76 -13.81
C VAL A 188 15.63 -1.30 -15.24
N ASP A 189 15.11 -2.20 -16.10
CA ASP A 189 14.76 -1.87 -17.50
C ASP A 189 13.32 -1.33 -17.64
N CYS A 190 12.56 -1.19 -16.55
CA CYS A 190 11.25 -0.57 -16.53
C CYS A 190 11.39 0.96 -16.67
N HIS A 191 10.61 1.58 -17.56
CA HIS A 191 10.66 3.05 -17.75
C HIS A 191 10.35 3.85 -16.47
N CYS A 192 9.60 3.27 -15.51
CA CYS A 192 9.30 3.91 -14.24
C CYS A 192 10.47 3.88 -13.25
N HIS A 193 11.44 2.94 -13.38
CA HIS A 193 12.54 2.81 -12.43
C HIS A 193 13.34 4.11 -12.29
N ALA A 194 13.78 4.70 -13.37
CA ALA A 194 14.56 5.94 -13.36
C ALA A 194 13.73 7.13 -12.88
N THR A 195 12.45 7.19 -13.23
CA THR A 195 11.52 8.26 -12.82
C THR A 195 11.29 8.23 -11.31
N CYS A 196 10.93 7.09 -10.75
CA CYS A 196 10.75 6.92 -9.30
C CYS A 196 12.06 7.16 -8.55
N SER A 197 13.21 6.72 -9.08
CA SER A 197 14.52 6.97 -8.45
C SER A 197 14.86 8.47 -8.36
N LYS A 198 14.44 9.29 -9.33
CA LYS A 198 14.62 10.75 -9.26
C LYS A 198 13.72 11.38 -8.19
N MET A 199 12.49 10.92 -8.04
CA MET A 199 11.56 11.39 -7.01
C MET A 199 12.08 11.11 -5.60
N GLN A 200 12.75 9.98 -5.42
CA GLN A 200 13.30 9.52 -4.14
C GLN A 200 14.52 10.32 -3.63
N ARG A 201 15.13 11.14 -4.46
CA ARG A 201 16.29 11.96 -4.09
C ARG A 201 15.93 13.24 -3.31
N LYS A 202 14.64 13.60 -3.22
CA LYS A 202 14.20 14.82 -2.51
C LYS A 202 13.46 14.42 -1.23
N PRO A 203 14.09 14.56 -0.04
CA PRO A 203 13.36 14.37 1.22
C PRO A 203 12.31 15.49 1.35
N ARG A 204 11.04 15.12 1.52
CA ARG A 204 9.92 16.07 1.71
C ARG A 204 9.37 16.10 3.13
N LEU A 205 9.99 15.44 4.08
CA LEU A 205 9.61 15.60 5.48
C LEU A 205 10.05 17.00 5.93
N LYS A 206 9.15 17.97 5.87
CA LYS A 206 9.31 19.20 6.64
C LYS A 206 9.24 18.80 8.11
N ALA A 207 10.33 19.09 8.86
CA ALA A 207 10.25 19.07 10.32
C ALA A 207 9.12 20.03 10.73
N LYS A 208 8.14 19.50 11.50
CA LYS A 208 7.22 20.34 12.26
C LYS A 208 7.88 20.77 13.54
#